data_044753d7bf78a38ca4d1f698f0bc0848
#
_entry.id   044753d7bf78a38ca4d1f698f0bc0848
#
_cell.length_a   1.000
_cell.length_b   1.000
_cell.length_c   1.000
_cell.angle_alpha   90.00
_cell.angle_beta   90.00
_cell.angle_gamma   90.00
#
_symmetry.space_group_name_H-M   'P 1'
#
loop_
_entity.id
_entity.type
_entity.pdbx_description
1 polymer ?
#
loop_
_entity_poly.entity_id
_entity_poly.type
_entity_poly.pdbx_seq_one_letter_code
_entity_poly.pdbx_strand_id
1 'polypeptide(L)'
;MKTGEDARGEGSTGPQKLGLCVLCGLPAAGKSTFARALSHRLQQERGWAVCVVAYDDVMPDAFLREASARPLPSQWKLLRQELLKYLEYFLMAVINGCQMSAPPDRTEAMWEDFITCLKDQNLISSAACEAQSCYLLTKTAVSGPLFLILDDNFYYQSMRYEVYQLARKYSLGFCQVFLDCSLETCLQRNGQRPQALPAETIHLMGRKIEKPNPEKNAWEHNSLTIQSPACSPEASLKLTDLLLTALENPVKCVEDNVEQKETDRITCSTNILHQADQTLRRIVSQTMKEAKDKETEGPSAHHQENQHTVGTTTLVS
;
A
#
# COMPACT_ATOMS: atom_id res chain seq x y z
N MET A 1 23.74 17.92 58.88
CA MET A 1 23.11 16.83 58.16
C MET A 1 21.98 17.40 57.37
N LYS A 2 22.18 17.65 56.06
CA LYS A 2 21.14 18.03 55.11
C LYS A 2 21.05 16.91 54.08
N THR A 3 19.93 16.24 54.10
CA THR A 3 19.56 15.19 53.16
C THR A 3 19.25 15.83 51.78
N GLY A 4 20.02 15.42 50.80
CA GLY A 4 19.76 15.79 49.40
C GLY A 4 18.50 15.10 48.88
N GLU A 5 17.55 15.85 48.42
CA GLU A 5 16.42 15.38 47.62
C GLU A 5 16.89 15.17 46.20
N ASP A 6 16.88 13.93 45.77
CA ASP A 6 17.04 13.53 44.37
C ASP A 6 15.84 14.06 43.56
N ALA A 7 16.05 15.12 42.79
CA ALA A 7 15.13 15.56 41.74
C ALA A 7 15.14 14.52 40.64
N ARG A 8 14.18 13.59 40.67
CA ARG A 8 13.83 12.76 39.54
C ARG A 8 13.21 13.68 38.49
N GLY A 9 13.97 13.94 37.43
CA GLY A 9 13.45 14.60 36.25
C GLY A 9 12.33 13.77 35.64
N GLU A 10 11.09 14.20 35.84
CA GLU A 10 9.93 13.76 35.07
C GLU A 10 10.14 14.23 33.64
N GLY A 11 10.55 13.29 32.77
CA GLY A 11 10.59 13.51 31.34
C GLY A 11 9.16 13.84 30.87
N SER A 12 8.95 15.06 30.41
CA SER A 12 7.72 15.49 29.75
C SER A 12 7.41 14.54 28.59
N THR A 13 6.53 13.57 28.83
CA THR A 13 5.99 12.69 27.79
C THR A 13 4.89 13.44 27.03
N GLY A 14 5.30 14.33 26.14
CA GLY A 14 4.37 14.83 25.11
C GLY A 14 3.84 13.66 24.26
N PRO A 15 2.73 13.83 23.54
CA PRO A 15 2.17 12.79 22.70
C PRO A 15 3.22 12.31 21.69
N GLN A 16 3.33 10.99 21.53
CA GLN A 16 4.29 10.37 20.62
C GLN A 16 4.07 10.87 19.19
N LYS A 17 5.12 11.35 18.54
CA LYS A 17 5.07 11.80 17.16
C LYS A 17 5.23 10.61 16.22
N LEU A 18 4.23 10.37 15.40
CA LEU A 18 4.21 9.27 14.42
C LEU A 18 4.13 9.81 13.01
N GLY A 19 4.91 9.24 12.09
CA GLY A 19 4.89 9.63 10.69
C GLY A 19 4.89 8.43 9.74
N LEU A 20 4.20 8.58 8.61
CA LEU A 20 4.21 7.66 7.48
C LEU A 20 4.94 8.32 6.32
N CYS A 21 5.94 7.63 5.78
CA CYS A 21 6.68 8.06 4.59
C CYS A 21 6.49 7.02 3.47
N VAL A 22 5.90 7.43 2.36
CA VAL A 22 5.69 6.58 1.18
C VAL A 22 6.81 6.79 0.19
N LEU A 23 7.50 5.72 -0.22
CA LEU A 23 8.46 5.76 -1.31
C LEU A 23 7.79 5.37 -2.61
N CYS A 24 7.87 6.23 -3.61
CA CYS A 24 7.31 5.99 -4.94
C CYS A 24 8.38 6.08 -6.02
N GLY A 25 8.14 5.39 -7.13
CA GLY A 25 9.06 5.33 -8.27
C GLY A 25 9.04 3.96 -8.93
N LEU A 26 9.68 3.87 -10.09
CA LEU A 26 9.75 2.64 -10.87
C LEU A 26 10.47 1.50 -10.11
N PRO A 27 10.22 0.24 -10.46
CA PRO A 27 11.07 -0.86 -10.04
C PRO A 27 12.54 -0.58 -10.39
N ALA A 28 13.44 -0.98 -9.52
CA ALA A 28 14.88 -0.71 -9.66
C ALA A 28 15.32 0.77 -9.65
N ALA A 29 14.44 1.72 -9.31
CA ALA A 29 14.81 3.13 -9.10
C ALA A 29 15.75 3.36 -7.89
N GLY A 30 15.91 2.38 -7.01
CA GLY A 30 16.76 2.45 -5.82
C GLY A 30 16.03 2.74 -4.51
N LYS A 31 14.70 2.57 -4.47
CA LYS A 31 13.85 2.83 -3.28
C LYS A 31 14.32 2.10 -2.03
N SER A 32 14.53 0.79 -2.10
CA SER A 32 14.92 -0.02 -0.94
C SER A 32 16.33 0.34 -0.42
N THR A 33 17.24 0.70 -1.30
CA THR A 33 18.56 1.22 -0.91
C THR A 33 18.43 2.57 -0.22
N PHE A 34 17.59 3.44 -0.76
CA PHE A 34 17.27 4.74 -0.17
C PHE A 34 16.59 4.59 1.20
N ALA A 35 15.59 3.69 1.33
CA ALA A 35 14.88 3.44 2.59
C ALA A 35 15.85 3.02 3.71
N ARG A 36 16.73 2.07 3.42
CA ARG A 36 17.75 1.59 4.39
C ARG A 36 18.73 2.69 4.79
N ALA A 37 19.23 3.45 3.82
CA ALA A 37 20.15 4.55 4.10
C ALA A 37 19.48 5.66 4.92
N LEU A 38 18.22 5.99 4.61
CA LEU A 38 17.43 6.96 5.35
C LEU A 38 17.16 6.50 6.78
N SER A 39 16.71 5.25 6.95
CA SER A 39 16.48 4.66 8.27
C SER A 39 17.73 4.74 9.16
N HIS A 40 18.86 4.26 8.65
CA HIS A 40 20.13 4.30 9.37
C HIS A 40 20.53 5.73 9.78
N ARG A 41 20.40 6.69 8.86
CA ARG A 41 20.74 8.08 9.13
C ARG A 41 19.85 8.70 10.22
N LEU A 42 18.53 8.52 10.13
CA LEU A 42 17.57 9.05 11.10
C LEU A 42 17.79 8.45 12.51
N GLN A 43 18.11 7.17 12.58
CA GLN A 43 18.45 6.51 13.83
C GLN A 43 19.73 7.09 14.44
N GLN A 44 20.79 7.26 13.65
CA GLN A 44 22.08 7.74 14.12
C GLN A 44 22.09 9.24 14.44
N GLU A 45 21.58 10.07 13.54
CA GLU A 45 21.68 11.53 13.68
C GLU A 45 20.60 12.13 14.57
N ARG A 46 19.42 11.48 14.64
CA ARG A 46 18.24 12.01 15.33
C ARG A 46 17.75 11.14 16.50
N GLY A 47 18.24 9.93 16.63
CA GLY A 47 17.74 8.98 17.61
C GLY A 47 16.27 8.58 17.40
N TRP A 48 15.75 8.77 16.18
CA TRP A 48 14.36 8.41 15.87
C TRP A 48 14.21 6.90 15.69
N ALA A 49 13.09 6.37 16.11
CA ALA A 49 12.70 5.02 15.71
C ALA A 49 12.22 5.05 14.25
N VAL A 50 12.74 4.14 13.45
CA VAL A 50 12.39 4.03 12.05
C VAL A 50 12.12 2.57 11.71
N CYS A 51 10.98 2.30 11.10
CA CYS A 51 10.63 1.00 10.55
C CYS A 51 10.53 1.09 9.03
N VAL A 52 11.28 0.28 8.33
CA VAL A 52 11.14 0.11 6.89
C VAL A 52 10.28 -1.13 6.63
N VAL A 53 9.11 -0.93 6.05
CA VAL A 53 8.21 -2.01 5.63
C VAL A 53 8.34 -2.15 4.11
N ALA A 54 9.18 -3.09 3.69
CA ALA A 54 9.31 -3.44 2.29
C ALA A 54 8.18 -4.41 1.90
N TYR A 55 7.37 -4.01 0.95
CA TYR A 55 6.22 -4.81 0.50
C TYR A 55 6.67 -6.13 -0.14
N ASP A 56 7.83 -6.11 -0.81
CA ASP A 56 8.42 -7.32 -1.39
C ASP A 56 8.83 -8.36 -0.31
N ASP A 57 9.17 -7.93 0.90
CA ASP A 57 9.59 -8.81 1.99
C ASP A 57 8.40 -9.35 2.81
N VAL A 58 7.27 -8.64 2.82
CA VAL A 58 6.09 -8.99 3.61
C VAL A 58 5.02 -9.70 2.79
N MET A 59 5.01 -9.49 1.47
CA MET A 59 4.05 -10.17 0.59
C MET A 59 4.53 -11.57 0.24
N PRO A 60 3.66 -12.60 0.30
CA PRO A 60 4.05 -13.98 0.06
C PRO A 60 4.68 -14.19 -1.31
N ASP A 61 5.83 -14.83 -1.35
CA ASP A 61 6.54 -15.27 -2.56
C ASP A 61 5.70 -16.14 -3.51
N ALA A 62 4.65 -16.80 -2.99
CA ALA A 62 3.78 -17.66 -3.78
C ALA A 62 3.14 -16.92 -4.97
N PHE A 63 2.90 -15.60 -4.82
CA PHE A 63 2.37 -14.76 -5.89
C PHE A 63 3.43 -14.33 -6.91
N LEU A 64 4.70 -14.40 -6.54
CA LEU A 64 5.82 -14.07 -7.42
C LEU A 64 6.30 -15.31 -8.21
N ARG A 65 6.09 -16.53 -7.68
CA ARG A 65 6.63 -17.79 -8.22
C ARG A 65 5.69 -18.55 -9.15
N GLU A 66 4.39 -18.35 -9.06
CA GLU A 66 3.45 -18.92 -10.03
C GLU A 66 3.51 -18.16 -11.36
N ALA A 67 4.61 -18.37 -12.10
CA ALA A 67 4.86 -17.76 -13.41
C ALA A 67 3.84 -18.15 -14.50
N SER A 68 2.91 -19.06 -14.21
CA SER A 68 1.84 -19.47 -15.11
C SER A 68 0.50 -18.80 -14.91
N ALA A 69 0.28 -18.17 -13.76
CA ALA A 69 -0.91 -17.35 -13.51
C ALA A 69 -0.45 -15.99 -12.99
N ARG A 70 -0.38 -14.99 -13.87
CA ARG A 70 -0.18 -13.58 -13.40
C ARG A 70 -1.23 -13.30 -12.34
N PRO A 71 -0.83 -12.89 -11.12
CA PRO A 71 -1.82 -12.52 -10.10
C PRO A 71 -2.77 -11.48 -10.72
N LEU A 72 -4.06 -11.72 -10.62
CA LEU A 72 -5.04 -10.75 -11.08
C LEU A 72 -4.76 -9.42 -10.38
N PRO A 73 -4.86 -8.27 -11.05
CA PRO A 73 -4.65 -6.96 -10.43
C PRO A 73 -5.45 -6.75 -9.14
N SER A 74 -6.58 -7.45 -9.00
CA SER A 74 -7.41 -7.49 -7.80
C SER A 74 -6.72 -8.17 -6.60
N GLN A 75 -5.90 -9.19 -6.79
CA GLN A 75 -5.19 -9.88 -5.70
C GLN A 75 -4.12 -8.99 -5.08
N TRP A 76 -3.31 -8.31 -5.91
CA TRP A 76 -2.34 -7.32 -5.42
C TRP A 76 -3.00 -6.21 -4.60
N LYS A 77 -4.15 -5.74 -5.05
CA LYS A 77 -4.91 -4.73 -4.31
C LYS A 77 -5.34 -5.26 -2.94
N LEU A 78 -5.86 -6.49 -2.87
CA LEU A 78 -6.30 -7.10 -1.61
C LEU A 78 -5.14 -7.28 -0.63
N LEU A 79 -3.99 -7.79 -1.10
CA LEU A 79 -2.80 -7.95 -0.24
C LEU A 79 -2.29 -6.61 0.29
N ARG A 80 -2.26 -5.58 -0.54
CA ARG A 80 -1.88 -4.23 -0.09
C ARG A 80 -2.84 -3.67 0.95
N GLN A 81 -4.13 -3.88 0.78
CA GLN A 81 -5.15 -3.49 1.75
C GLN A 81 -5.01 -4.27 3.05
N GLU A 82 -4.66 -5.54 2.98
CA GLU A 82 -4.39 -6.36 4.14
C GLU A 82 -3.15 -5.88 4.91
N LEU A 83 -2.06 -5.55 4.20
CA LEU A 83 -0.87 -4.96 4.82
C LEU A 83 -1.18 -3.62 5.51
N LEU A 84 -2.02 -2.78 4.90
CA LEU A 84 -2.47 -1.55 5.54
C LEU A 84 -3.26 -1.80 6.83
N LYS A 85 -4.05 -2.88 6.91
CA LYS A 85 -4.69 -3.30 8.18
C LYS A 85 -3.65 -3.69 9.23
N TYR A 86 -2.61 -4.43 8.85
CA TYR A 86 -1.53 -4.81 9.79
C TYR A 86 -0.78 -3.59 10.33
N LEU A 87 -0.47 -2.63 9.44
CA LEU A 87 0.10 -1.35 9.83
C LEU A 87 -0.82 -0.59 10.80
N GLU A 88 -2.12 -0.61 10.56
CA GLU A 88 -3.12 0.02 11.42
C GLU A 88 -3.13 -0.62 12.82
N TYR A 89 -3.10 -1.95 12.94
CA TYR A 89 -3.02 -2.65 14.22
C TYR A 89 -1.76 -2.27 14.99
N PHE A 90 -0.61 -2.19 14.33
CA PHE A 90 0.63 -1.74 14.94
C PHE A 90 0.55 -0.28 15.40
N LEU A 91 0.07 0.63 14.55
CA LEU A 91 -0.10 2.05 14.89
C LEU A 91 -1.04 2.24 16.07
N MET A 92 -2.17 1.53 16.11
CA MET A 92 -3.11 1.57 17.23
C MET A 92 -2.45 1.12 18.53
N ALA A 93 -1.65 0.04 18.50
CA ALA A 93 -0.92 -0.41 19.68
C ALA A 93 0.06 0.68 20.18
N VAL A 94 0.79 1.32 19.26
CA VAL A 94 1.73 2.41 19.59
C VAL A 94 0.99 3.64 20.15
N ILE A 95 -0.09 4.08 19.53
CA ILE A 95 -0.88 5.25 19.94
C ILE A 95 -1.48 5.02 21.33
N ASN A 96 -2.02 3.85 21.58
CA ASN A 96 -2.69 3.53 22.85
C ASN A 96 -1.74 3.00 23.93
N GLY A 97 -0.45 2.78 23.62
CA GLY A 97 0.51 2.21 24.54
C GLY A 97 0.14 0.80 25.02
N CYS A 98 -0.54 0.03 24.17
CA CYS A 98 -1.03 -1.30 24.51
C CYS A 98 -0.30 -2.42 23.74
N GLN A 99 -0.57 -3.65 24.12
CA GLN A 99 -0.07 -4.81 23.38
C GLN A 99 -0.74 -4.88 22.00
N MET A 100 0.04 -5.29 20.99
CA MET A 100 -0.48 -5.55 19.66
C MET A 100 -1.01 -6.98 19.59
N SER A 101 -2.26 -7.15 19.18
CA SER A 101 -2.90 -8.43 18.94
C SER A 101 -3.02 -8.71 17.45
N ALA A 102 -2.98 -10.00 17.10
CA ALA A 102 -3.18 -10.40 15.70
C ALA A 102 -4.61 -10.12 15.23
N PRO A 103 -4.80 -9.62 14.01
CA PRO A 103 -6.13 -9.49 13.40
C PRO A 103 -6.82 -10.86 13.29
N PRO A 104 -8.15 -10.95 13.50
CA PRO A 104 -8.88 -12.21 13.39
C PRO A 104 -8.87 -12.77 11.95
N ASP A 105 -9.03 -11.87 10.97
CA ASP A 105 -9.04 -12.19 9.55
C ASP A 105 -7.70 -11.80 8.93
N ARG A 106 -6.73 -12.71 8.93
CA ARG A 106 -5.39 -12.48 8.40
C ARG A 106 -4.90 -13.64 7.56
N THR A 107 -4.06 -13.35 6.60
CA THR A 107 -3.22 -14.34 5.92
C THR A 107 -2.04 -14.66 6.82
N GLU A 108 -1.97 -15.88 7.37
CA GLU A 108 -0.99 -16.23 8.42
C GLU A 108 0.44 -15.96 7.96
N ALA A 109 0.84 -16.42 6.77
CA ALA A 109 2.20 -16.21 6.25
C ALA A 109 2.56 -14.71 6.17
N MET A 110 1.68 -13.88 5.63
CA MET A 110 1.91 -12.44 5.50
C MET A 110 1.95 -11.74 6.86
N TRP A 111 1.14 -12.21 7.81
CA TRP A 111 1.20 -11.71 9.18
C TRP A 111 2.52 -12.06 9.86
N GLU A 112 3.01 -13.30 9.72
CA GLU A 112 4.28 -13.75 10.29
C GLU A 112 5.46 -12.97 9.69
N ASP A 113 5.47 -12.72 8.38
CA ASP A 113 6.48 -11.91 7.72
C ASP A 113 6.45 -10.46 8.22
N PHE A 114 5.25 -9.87 8.38
CA PHE A 114 5.09 -8.55 8.97
C PHE A 114 5.60 -8.46 10.42
N ILE A 115 5.26 -9.45 11.24
CA ILE A 115 5.75 -9.54 12.63
C ILE A 115 7.27 -9.69 12.68
N THR A 116 7.84 -10.50 11.80
CA THR A 116 9.30 -10.67 11.67
C THR A 116 9.94 -9.34 11.29
N CYS A 117 9.39 -8.61 10.33
CA CYS A 117 9.85 -7.29 9.94
C CYS A 117 9.88 -6.30 11.13
N LEU A 118 8.86 -6.30 12.00
CA LEU A 118 8.82 -5.43 13.17
C LEU A 118 9.80 -5.88 14.28
N LYS A 119 9.97 -7.19 14.47
CA LYS A 119 10.94 -7.76 15.45
C LYS A 119 12.37 -7.46 15.06
N ASP A 120 12.74 -7.67 13.81
CA ASP A 120 14.09 -7.44 13.29
C ASP A 120 14.52 -5.99 13.42
N GLN A 121 13.55 -5.07 13.41
CA GLN A 121 13.77 -3.65 13.62
C GLN A 121 13.57 -3.21 15.09
N ASN A 122 13.47 -4.18 16.00
CA ASN A 122 13.37 -3.96 17.45
C ASN A 122 12.20 -3.05 17.87
N LEU A 123 11.05 -3.18 17.21
CA LEU A 123 9.84 -2.42 17.55
C LEU A 123 8.87 -3.20 18.43
N ILE A 124 8.87 -4.52 18.29
CA ILE A 124 8.06 -5.42 19.11
C ILE A 124 8.88 -6.60 19.63
N SER A 125 8.39 -7.22 20.69
CA SER A 125 8.88 -8.48 21.23
C SER A 125 7.73 -9.43 21.50
N SER A 126 7.99 -10.74 21.51
CA SER A 126 6.98 -11.73 21.87
C SER A 126 6.61 -11.61 23.34
N ALA A 127 5.32 -11.64 23.65
CA ALA A 127 4.86 -11.76 25.04
C ALA A 127 5.16 -13.17 25.58
N ALA A 128 5.46 -13.29 26.86
CA ALA A 128 5.77 -14.58 27.51
C ALA A 128 4.55 -15.53 27.60
N CYS A 129 3.37 -15.09 27.19
CA CYS A 129 2.15 -15.88 27.25
C CYS A 129 1.93 -16.64 25.94
N GLU A 130 2.15 -17.93 25.91
CA GLU A 130 2.09 -18.81 24.75
C GLU A 130 0.67 -19.02 24.16
N ALA A 131 -0.38 -18.56 24.85
CA ALA A 131 -1.77 -18.88 24.47
C ALA A 131 -2.42 -17.87 23.51
N GLN A 132 -1.85 -16.70 23.28
CA GLN A 132 -2.39 -15.68 22.37
C GLN A 132 -1.26 -15.00 21.60
N SER A 133 -1.44 -14.81 20.30
CA SER A 133 -0.51 -14.06 19.43
C SER A 133 -0.51 -12.57 19.81
N CYS A 134 0.09 -12.26 20.97
CA CYS A 134 0.26 -10.91 21.50
C CYS A 134 1.71 -10.49 21.46
N TYR A 135 1.96 -9.24 21.11
CA TYR A 135 3.29 -8.67 21.00
C TYR A 135 3.40 -7.41 21.86
N LEU A 136 4.50 -7.30 22.59
CA LEU A 136 4.80 -6.13 23.41
C LEU A 136 5.56 -5.10 22.59
N LEU A 137 5.18 -3.85 22.71
CA LEU A 137 5.97 -2.75 22.17
C LEU A 137 7.29 -2.62 22.93
N THR A 138 8.38 -2.46 22.21
CA THR A 138 9.68 -2.18 22.81
C THR A 138 9.78 -0.71 23.22
N LYS A 139 10.78 -0.41 24.06
CA LYS A 139 11.10 0.99 24.39
C LYS A 139 11.41 1.82 23.14
N THR A 140 12.04 1.23 22.14
CA THR A 140 12.34 1.87 20.85
C THR A 140 11.08 2.39 20.18
N ALA A 141 10.01 1.60 20.18
CA ALA A 141 8.76 1.98 19.52
C ALA A 141 8.03 3.14 20.19
N VAL A 142 8.24 3.38 21.49
CA VAL A 142 7.43 4.32 22.30
C VAL A 142 8.21 5.50 22.89
N SER A 143 9.54 5.54 22.78
CA SER A 143 10.37 6.55 23.48
C SER A 143 10.56 7.86 22.73
N GLY A 144 10.15 7.98 21.48
CA GLY A 144 10.41 9.17 20.67
C GLY A 144 9.65 9.14 19.35
N PRO A 145 9.99 10.02 18.41
CA PRO A 145 9.38 9.99 17.10
C PRO A 145 9.59 8.65 16.41
N LEU A 146 8.52 8.12 15.83
CA LEU A 146 8.54 6.89 15.03
C LEU A 146 8.10 7.18 13.61
N PHE A 147 8.93 6.82 12.63
CA PHE A 147 8.59 6.82 11.22
C PHE A 147 8.42 5.41 10.67
N LEU A 148 7.33 5.19 9.95
CA LEU A 148 7.14 4.01 9.11
C LEU A 148 7.43 4.41 7.66
N ILE A 149 8.48 3.83 7.07
CA ILE A 149 8.83 4.01 5.66
C ILE A 149 8.25 2.84 4.88
N LEU A 150 7.28 3.13 4.02
CA LEU A 150 6.62 2.12 3.18
C LEU A 150 7.35 2.05 1.85
N ASP A 151 8.06 0.95 1.63
CA ASP A 151 8.87 0.71 0.43
C ASP A 151 8.14 -0.19 -0.56
N ASP A 152 7.53 0.45 -1.56
CA ASP A 152 6.93 -0.18 -2.73
C ASP A 152 6.96 0.80 -3.91
N ASN A 153 6.48 0.40 -5.06
CA ASN A 153 6.46 1.26 -6.22
C ASN A 153 5.50 2.44 -6.10
N PHE A 154 4.34 2.26 -5.45
CA PHE A 154 3.29 3.27 -5.25
C PHE A 154 3.03 4.12 -6.49
N TYR A 155 3.03 3.48 -7.66
CA TYR A 155 2.99 4.16 -8.96
C TYR A 155 1.64 4.80 -9.30
N TYR A 156 0.54 4.38 -8.66
CA TYR A 156 -0.76 5.05 -8.76
C TYR A 156 -0.98 6.01 -7.60
N GLN A 157 -1.59 7.15 -7.89
CA GLN A 157 -2.03 8.11 -6.88
C GLN A 157 -2.95 7.46 -5.83
N SER A 158 -3.89 6.62 -6.27
CA SER A 158 -4.82 5.93 -5.38
C SER A 158 -4.12 5.07 -4.31
N MET A 159 -2.99 4.45 -4.65
CA MET A 159 -2.22 3.64 -3.69
C MET A 159 -1.61 4.51 -2.58
N ARG A 160 -1.11 5.70 -2.94
CA ARG A 160 -0.57 6.67 -1.97
C ARG A 160 -1.67 7.29 -1.13
N TYR A 161 -2.83 7.52 -1.76
CA TYR A 161 -3.99 8.06 -1.08
C TYR A 161 -4.55 7.12 0.00
N GLU A 162 -4.51 5.80 -0.20
CA GLU A 162 -4.89 4.82 0.83
C GLU A 162 -4.04 4.98 2.09
N VAL A 163 -2.71 5.18 1.95
CA VAL A 163 -1.81 5.45 3.08
C VAL A 163 -2.09 6.82 3.72
N TYR A 164 -2.35 7.84 2.88
CA TYR A 164 -2.75 9.17 3.39
C TYR A 164 -4.03 9.10 4.22
N GLN A 165 -5.02 8.30 3.83
CA GLN A 165 -6.25 8.12 4.61
C GLN A 165 -5.96 7.46 5.96
N LEU A 166 -5.01 6.53 6.04
CA LEU A 166 -4.57 5.96 7.31
C LEU A 166 -3.92 7.04 8.20
N ALA A 167 -3.04 7.86 7.64
CA ALA A 167 -2.44 8.99 8.34
C ALA A 167 -3.51 9.98 8.83
N ARG A 168 -4.49 10.30 8.00
CA ARG A 168 -5.60 11.19 8.35
C ARG A 168 -6.47 10.63 9.47
N LYS A 169 -6.78 9.34 9.44
CA LYS A 169 -7.60 8.67 10.45
C LYS A 169 -7.03 8.81 11.86
N TYR A 170 -5.72 8.76 11.99
CA TYR A 170 -5.03 8.79 13.28
C TYR A 170 -4.24 10.08 13.54
N SER A 171 -4.45 11.12 12.73
CA SER A 171 -3.73 12.40 12.84
C SER A 171 -2.21 12.22 12.88
N LEU A 172 -1.67 11.43 11.94
CA LEU A 172 -0.24 11.16 11.82
C LEU A 172 0.43 12.11 10.84
N GLY A 173 1.74 12.28 10.97
CA GLY A 173 2.56 12.88 9.93
C GLY A 173 2.49 12.07 8.64
N PHE A 174 2.42 12.74 7.49
CA PHE A 174 2.45 12.09 6.18
C PHE A 174 3.37 12.83 5.23
N CYS A 175 4.22 12.07 4.56
CA CYS A 175 5.02 12.58 3.46
C CYS A 175 5.25 11.49 2.40
N GLN A 176 5.70 11.91 1.24
CA GLN A 176 6.06 11.00 0.16
C GLN A 176 7.32 11.44 -0.55
N VAL A 177 8.14 10.47 -0.92
CA VAL A 177 9.38 10.69 -1.66
C VAL A 177 9.29 9.95 -2.98
N PHE A 178 9.36 10.70 -4.05
CA PHE A 178 9.40 10.15 -5.41
C PHE A 178 10.85 10.04 -5.89
N LEU A 179 11.31 8.81 -6.13
CA LEU A 179 12.63 8.58 -6.74
C LEU A 179 12.47 8.61 -8.26
N ASP A 180 12.85 9.74 -8.85
CA ASP A 180 12.83 9.94 -10.29
C ASP A 180 14.10 9.34 -10.91
N CYS A 181 13.93 8.22 -11.58
CA CYS A 181 15.00 7.49 -12.26
C CYS A 181 14.56 7.24 -13.71
N SER A 182 15.48 7.39 -14.65
CA SER A 182 15.15 7.13 -16.04
C SER A 182 14.74 5.67 -16.25
N LEU A 183 13.80 5.45 -17.16
CA LEU A 183 13.32 4.10 -17.49
C LEU A 183 14.48 3.19 -17.94
N GLU A 184 15.39 3.73 -18.72
CA GLU A 184 16.59 3.02 -19.20
C GLU A 184 17.49 2.55 -18.04
N THR A 185 17.78 3.43 -17.08
CA THR A 185 18.54 3.08 -15.87
C THR A 185 17.81 2.02 -15.03
N CYS A 186 16.50 2.14 -14.91
CA CYS A 186 15.69 1.14 -14.19
C CYS A 186 15.77 -0.23 -14.86
N LEU A 187 15.67 -0.29 -16.19
CA LEU A 187 15.78 -1.53 -16.97
C LEU A 187 17.16 -2.16 -16.83
N GLN A 188 18.22 -1.36 -16.96
CA GLN A 188 19.61 -1.81 -16.79
C GLN A 188 19.84 -2.42 -15.41
N ARG A 189 19.43 -1.72 -14.34
CA ARG A 189 19.57 -2.20 -12.96
C ARG A 189 18.70 -3.43 -12.68
N ASN A 190 17.51 -3.48 -13.27
CA ASN A 190 16.64 -4.64 -13.14
C ASN A 190 17.26 -5.91 -13.74
N GLY A 191 17.94 -5.79 -14.89
CA GLY A 191 18.63 -6.90 -15.52
C GLY A 191 19.78 -7.49 -14.70
N GLN A 192 20.29 -6.75 -13.70
CA GLN A 192 21.33 -7.19 -12.78
C GLN A 192 20.78 -7.86 -11.51
N ARG A 193 19.46 -7.91 -11.33
CA ARG A 193 18.82 -8.54 -10.17
C ARG A 193 18.69 -10.05 -10.34
N PRO A 194 18.89 -10.84 -9.28
CA PRO A 194 18.63 -12.29 -9.32
C PRO A 194 17.18 -12.63 -9.73
N GLN A 195 16.24 -11.79 -9.30
CA GLN A 195 14.81 -11.88 -9.61
C GLN A 195 14.39 -10.65 -10.43
N ALA A 196 14.81 -10.61 -11.68
CA ALA A 196 14.46 -9.52 -12.59
C ALA A 196 12.99 -9.60 -13.00
N LEU A 197 12.32 -8.45 -12.95
CA LEU A 197 10.99 -8.33 -13.53
C LEU A 197 11.08 -8.33 -15.07
N PRO A 198 10.03 -8.82 -15.77
CA PRO A 198 9.95 -8.65 -17.21
C PRO A 198 10.07 -7.19 -17.63
N ALA A 199 10.90 -6.88 -18.62
CA ALA A 199 11.10 -5.50 -19.09
C ALA A 199 9.79 -4.82 -19.50
N GLU A 200 8.87 -5.57 -20.10
CA GLU A 200 7.53 -5.08 -20.46
C GLU A 200 6.72 -4.59 -19.27
N THR A 201 6.86 -5.24 -18.10
CA THR A 201 6.21 -4.82 -16.86
C THR A 201 6.70 -3.45 -16.43
N ILE A 202 8.02 -3.22 -16.49
CA ILE A 202 8.62 -1.92 -16.14
C ILE A 202 8.22 -0.85 -17.15
N HIS A 203 8.19 -1.16 -18.44
CA HIS A 203 7.69 -0.27 -19.49
C HIS A 203 6.23 0.11 -19.25
N LEU A 204 5.39 -0.85 -18.89
CA LEU A 204 3.99 -0.60 -18.60
C LEU A 204 3.82 0.29 -17.37
N MET A 205 4.57 0.02 -16.30
CA MET A 205 4.57 0.87 -15.11
C MET A 205 5.07 2.28 -15.42
N GLY A 206 6.13 2.42 -16.23
CA GLY A 206 6.66 3.73 -16.64
C GLY A 206 5.65 4.58 -17.41
N ARG A 207 4.77 3.95 -18.19
CA ARG A 207 3.67 4.66 -18.89
C ARG A 207 2.50 5.02 -17.98
N LYS A 208 2.31 4.31 -16.88
CA LYS A 208 1.16 4.46 -15.97
C LYS A 208 1.51 5.18 -14.67
N ILE A 209 2.79 5.50 -14.44
CA ILE A 209 3.21 6.14 -13.21
C ILE A 209 2.62 7.54 -13.07
N GLU A 210 1.94 7.76 -11.96
CA GLU A 210 1.35 9.03 -11.58
C GLU A 210 2.27 9.70 -10.56
N LYS A 211 3.12 10.63 -11.02
CA LYS A 211 4.02 11.37 -10.14
C LYS A 211 3.21 12.21 -9.13
N PRO A 212 3.68 12.39 -7.88
CA PRO A 212 3.07 13.31 -6.95
C PRO A 212 2.88 14.70 -7.55
N ASN A 213 1.69 15.25 -7.41
CA ASN A 213 1.34 16.56 -7.96
C ASN A 213 0.57 17.40 -6.92
N PRO A 214 1.27 18.18 -6.09
CA PRO A 214 0.64 19.00 -5.06
C PRO A 214 -0.24 20.12 -5.62
N GLU A 215 -0.04 20.55 -6.87
CA GLU A 215 -0.89 21.57 -7.51
C GLU A 215 -2.29 21.03 -7.82
N LYS A 216 -2.39 19.74 -8.19
CA LYS A 216 -3.68 19.08 -8.43
C LYS A 216 -4.28 18.50 -7.16
N ASN A 217 -3.45 18.01 -6.26
CA ASN A 217 -3.82 17.23 -5.10
C ASN A 217 -3.24 17.87 -3.85
N ALA A 218 -4.02 18.71 -3.17
CA ALA A 218 -3.57 19.40 -1.96
C ALA A 218 -3.03 18.46 -0.87
N TRP A 219 -3.50 17.22 -0.79
CA TRP A 219 -3.00 16.22 0.15
C TRP A 219 -1.59 15.71 -0.18
N GLU A 220 -1.09 15.95 -1.39
CA GLU A 220 0.29 15.63 -1.81
C GLU A 220 1.27 16.79 -1.56
N HIS A 221 0.87 17.84 -0.81
CA HIS A 221 1.71 19.01 -0.55
C HIS A 221 3.08 18.66 0.08
N ASN A 222 3.13 17.62 0.92
CA ASN A 222 4.34 17.19 1.58
C ASN A 222 5.05 16.09 0.76
N SER A 223 5.52 16.45 -0.42
CA SER A 223 6.17 15.58 -1.40
C SER A 223 7.54 16.10 -1.78
N LEU A 224 8.49 15.17 -1.95
CA LEU A 224 9.84 15.48 -2.44
C LEU A 224 10.19 14.56 -3.62
N THR A 225 10.65 15.14 -4.72
CA THR A 225 11.24 14.40 -5.85
C THR A 225 12.75 14.40 -5.73
N ILE A 226 13.35 13.21 -5.74
CA ILE A 226 14.80 13.02 -5.69
C ILE A 226 15.24 12.34 -6.99
N GLN A 227 16.20 12.96 -7.67
CA GLN A 227 16.83 12.38 -8.86
C GLN A 227 17.76 11.24 -8.44
N SER A 228 17.54 10.02 -8.97
CA SER A 228 18.43 8.88 -8.74
C SER A 228 19.55 8.90 -9.83
N PRO A 229 20.86 8.77 -9.48
CA PRO A 229 21.39 8.13 -8.26
C PRO A 229 21.91 9.11 -7.18
N ALA A 230 21.74 10.40 -7.32
CA ALA A 230 22.47 11.36 -6.47
C ALA A 230 21.59 11.90 -5.32
N CYS A 231 21.83 11.43 -4.12
CA CYS A 231 21.45 12.17 -2.92
C CYS A 231 22.48 13.29 -2.70
N SER A 232 22.25 14.46 -3.28
CA SER A 232 23.10 15.63 -3.00
C SER A 232 22.93 16.08 -1.54
N PRO A 233 23.90 16.81 -0.96
CA PRO A 233 23.73 17.39 0.38
C PRO A 233 22.46 18.24 0.50
N GLU A 234 22.08 18.96 -0.54
CA GLU A 234 20.84 19.75 -0.59
C GLU A 234 19.60 18.86 -0.56
N ALA A 235 19.59 17.75 -1.31
CA ALA A 235 18.49 16.79 -1.25
C ALA A 235 18.36 16.15 0.14
N SER A 236 19.48 15.96 0.82
CA SER A 236 19.52 15.46 2.20
C SER A 236 18.90 16.45 3.19
N LEU A 237 19.16 17.75 3.06
CA LEU A 237 18.53 18.79 3.90
C LEU A 237 17.03 18.87 3.63
N LYS A 238 16.63 18.99 2.36
CA LYS A 238 15.21 19.04 1.96
C LYS A 238 14.43 17.81 2.46
N LEU A 239 15.05 16.63 2.45
CA LEU A 239 14.45 15.40 2.97
C LEU A 239 14.27 15.49 4.49
N THR A 240 15.25 16.01 5.23
CA THR A 240 15.12 16.19 6.67
C THR A 240 14.02 17.18 7.00
N ASP A 241 13.94 18.30 6.29
CA ASP A 241 12.88 19.29 6.46
C ASP A 241 11.49 18.71 6.14
N LEU A 242 11.37 17.90 5.08
CA LEU A 242 10.14 17.20 4.73
C LEU A 242 9.64 16.31 5.88
N LEU A 243 10.52 15.52 6.47
CA LEU A 243 10.19 14.61 7.55
C LEU A 243 9.83 15.35 8.84
N LEU A 244 10.57 16.40 9.17
CA LEU A 244 10.26 17.28 10.32
C LEU A 244 8.91 17.96 10.13
N THR A 245 8.69 18.54 8.96
CA THR A 245 7.40 19.18 8.60
C THR A 245 6.25 18.19 8.75
N ALA A 246 6.43 16.95 8.32
CA ALA A 246 5.40 15.91 8.46
C ALA A 246 5.07 15.63 9.94
N LEU A 247 6.09 15.54 10.81
CA LEU A 247 5.86 15.31 12.26
C LEU A 247 5.29 16.51 13.00
N GLU A 248 5.63 17.72 12.57
CA GLU A 248 5.15 18.95 13.18
C GLU A 248 3.74 19.35 12.73
N ASN A 249 3.40 18.96 11.51
CA ASN A 249 2.10 19.23 10.89
C ASN A 249 1.40 17.91 10.51
N PRO A 250 0.94 17.12 11.48
CA PRO A 250 0.21 15.90 11.19
C PRO A 250 -1.06 16.19 10.39
N VAL A 251 -1.47 15.23 9.60
CA VAL A 251 -2.70 15.31 8.81
C VAL A 251 -3.88 15.47 9.74
N LYS A 252 -4.64 16.55 9.60
CA LYS A 252 -5.80 16.79 10.44
C LYS A 252 -6.86 15.73 10.16
N CYS A 253 -7.30 15.04 11.21
CA CYS A 253 -8.54 14.30 11.17
C CYS A 253 -9.67 15.35 10.99
N VAL A 254 -10.21 15.43 9.79
CA VAL A 254 -11.48 16.12 9.62
C VAL A 254 -12.49 15.17 10.25
N GLU A 255 -13.07 15.55 11.37
CA GLU A 255 -14.28 14.90 11.86
C GLU A 255 -15.22 14.90 10.65
N ASP A 256 -15.49 13.72 10.15
CA ASP A 256 -16.42 13.56 9.03
C ASP A 256 -17.74 14.12 9.53
N ASN A 257 -18.06 15.31 9.06
CA ASN A 257 -19.35 15.92 9.31
C ASN A 257 -20.37 15.02 8.63
N VAL A 258 -20.89 14.04 9.41
CA VAL A 258 -21.83 13.01 8.92
C VAL A 258 -23.02 13.71 8.26
N GLU A 259 -23.40 14.85 8.81
CA GLU A 259 -24.45 15.74 8.31
C GLU A 259 -24.09 16.32 6.93
N GLN A 260 -22.84 16.75 6.73
CA GLN A 260 -22.38 17.26 5.43
C GLN A 260 -22.29 16.16 4.40
N LYS A 261 -21.82 14.97 4.76
CA LYS A 261 -21.77 13.81 3.86
C LYS A 261 -23.18 13.37 3.45
N GLU A 262 -24.13 13.38 4.37
CA GLU A 262 -25.51 13.02 4.06
C GLU A 262 -26.17 14.11 3.18
N THR A 263 -25.89 15.38 3.44
CA THR A 263 -26.34 16.50 2.60
C THR A 263 -25.73 16.39 1.19
N ASP A 264 -24.43 16.12 1.08
CA ASP A 264 -23.74 15.93 -0.21
C ASP A 264 -24.29 14.70 -0.95
N ARG A 265 -24.59 13.62 -0.23
CA ARG A 265 -25.18 12.40 -0.77
C ARG A 265 -26.60 12.66 -1.30
N ILE A 266 -27.42 13.38 -0.57
CA ILE A 266 -28.76 13.78 -0.99
C ILE A 266 -28.65 14.69 -2.19
N THR A 267 -27.78 15.69 -2.18
CA THR A 267 -27.54 16.60 -3.30
C THR A 267 -27.08 15.85 -4.54
N CYS A 268 -26.14 14.90 -4.41
CA CYS A 268 -25.70 14.05 -5.51
C CYS A 268 -26.82 13.15 -6.02
N SER A 269 -27.65 12.57 -5.14
CA SER A 269 -28.76 11.69 -5.54
C SER A 269 -29.86 12.40 -6.29
N THR A 270 -30.06 13.70 -6.03
CA THR A 270 -31.05 14.54 -6.71
C THR A 270 -30.52 15.19 -8.00
N ASN A 271 -29.22 15.11 -8.24
CA ASN A 271 -28.60 15.69 -9.43
C ASN A 271 -28.91 14.82 -10.67
N ILE A 272 -29.57 15.42 -11.66
CA ILE A 272 -29.96 14.75 -12.91
C ILE A 272 -28.76 14.14 -13.65
N LEU A 273 -27.61 14.82 -13.64
CA LEU A 273 -26.38 14.33 -14.26
C LEU A 273 -25.85 13.08 -13.55
N HIS A 274 -25.91 13.03 -12.22
CA HIS A 274 -25.51 11.87 -11.45
C HIS A 274 -26.44 10.67 -11.68
N GLN A 275 -27.76 10.92 -11.76
CA GLN A 275 -28.75 9.89 -12.11
C GLN A 275 -28.53 9.36 -13.54
N ALA A 276 -28.22 10.23 -14.49
CA ALA A 276 -27.89 9.84 -15.86
C ALA A 276 -26.61 8.99 -15.91
N ASP A 277 -25.54 9.38 -15.21
CA ASP A 277 -24.29 8.61 -15.12
C ASP A 277 -24.53 7.22 -14.51
N GLN A 278 -25.28 7.13 -13.41
CA GLN A 278 -25.64 5.85 -12.79
C GLN A 278 -26.46 4.96 -13.74
N THR A 279 -27.37 5.55 -14.48
CA THR A 279 -28.21 4.83 -15.45
C THR A 279 -27.37 4.30 -16.60
N LEU A 280 -26.48 5.12 -17.16
CA LEU A 280 -25.55 4.73 -18.21
C LEU A 280 -24.61 3.60 -17.76
N ARG A 281 -24.03 3.71 -16.57
CA ARG A 281 -23.18 2.64 -15.99
C ARG A 281 -23.93 1.32 -15.82
N ARG A 282 -25.20 1.38 -15.41
CA ARG A 282 -26.04 0.18 -15.27
C ARG A 282 -26.32 -0.45 -16.63
N ILE A 283 -26.69 0.35 -17.63
CA ILE A 283 -26.95 -0.12 -19.00
C ILE A 283 -25.68 -0.77 -19.57
N VAL A 284 -24.53 -0.09 -19.49
CA VAL A 284 -23.25 -0.63 -19.99
C VAL A 284 -22.92 -1.95 -19.32
N SER A 285 -23.04 -2.03 -17.98
CA SER A 285 -22.75 -3.25 -17.24
C SER A 285 -23.68 -4.41 -17.63
N GLN A 286 -24.95 -4.11 -17.86
CA GLN A 286 -25.94 -5.10 -18.26
C GLN A 286 -25.70 -5.58 -19.70
N THR A 287 -25.42 -4.66 -20.62
CA THR A 287 -25.10 -5.01 -22.02
C THR A 287 -23.83 -5.84 -22.12
N MET A 288 -22.79 -5.51 -21.32
CA MET A 288 -21.56 -6.32 -21.26
C MET A 288 -21.81 -7.72 -20.70
N LYS A 289 -22.70 -7.85 -19.70
CA LYS A 289 -23.09 -9.16 -19.14
C LYS A 289 -23.84 -9.99 -20.19
N GLU A 290 -24.83 -9.41 -20.86
CA GLU A 290 -25.60 -10.09 -21.89
C GLU A 290 -24.76 -10.48 -23.11
N ALA A 291 -23.78 -9.66 -23.49
CA ALA A 291 -22.81 -10.00 -24.52
C ALA A 291 -21.94 -11.21 -24.13
N LYS A 292 -21.51 -11.26 -22.87
CA LYS A 292 -20.70 -12.34 -22.33
C LYS A 292 -21.50 -13.66 -22.21
N ASP A 293 -22.75 -13.56 -21.83
CA ASP A 293 -23.66 -14.72 -21.72
C ASP A 293 -23.96 -15.31 -23.10
N LYS A 294 -24.07 -14.46 -24.16
CA LYS A 294 -24.23 -14.90 -25.56
C LYS A 294 -22.99 -15.57 -26.16
N GLU A 295 -21.78 -15.19 -25.73
CA GLU A 295 -20.55 -15.84 -26.15
C GLU A 295 -20.37 -17.24 -25.51
N THR A 296 -21.03 -17.50 -24.38
CA THR A 296 -21.00 -18.82 -23.72
C THR A 296 -22.05 -19.78 -24.22
N GLU A 297 -23.09 -19.32 -24.94
CA GLU A 297 -24.04 -20.16 -25.68
C GLU A 297 -23.58 -20.33 -27.13
N GLY A 298 -22.57 -21.18 -27.34
CA GLY A 298 -22.16 -21.62 -28.68
C GLY A 298 -23.29 -22.42 -29.36
N PRO A 299 -23.37 -22.41 -30.71
CA PRO A 299 -24.48 -23.00 -31.44
C PRO A 299 -24.54 -24.52 -31.19
N SER A 300 -25.62 -24.95 -30.57
CA SER A 300 -26.00 -26.36 -30.44
C SER A 300 -26.24 -26.92 -31.84
N ALA A 301 -25.35 -27.80 -32.28
CA ALA A 301 -25.51 -28.51 -33.55
C ALA A 301 -26.67 -29.49 -33.43
N HIS A 302 -27.81 -29.11 -34.01
CA HIS A 302 -28.89 -30.05 -34.32
C HIS A 302 -28.42 -30.97 -35.46
N HIS A 303 -27.99 -32.18 -35.10
CA HIS A 303 -27.90 -33.29 -36.05
C HIS A 303 -29.32 -33.79 -36.28
N GLN A 304 -29.94 -33.45 -37.44
CA GLN A 304 -31.06 -34.16 -37.99
C GLN A 304 -30.53 -35.37 -38.79
N GLU A 305 -30.73 -36.56 -38.21
CA GLU A 305 -30.65 -37.83 -38.98
C GLU A 305 -31.85 -37.90 -39.91
N ASN A 306 -31.63 -37.71 -41.21
CA ASN A 306 -32.55 -38.09 -42.26
C ASN A 306 -32.38 -39.62 -42.56
N GLN A 307 -33.29 -40.43 -42.06
CA GLN A 307 -33.43 -41.80 -42.53
C GLN A 307 -34.00 -41.79 -43.91
N HIS A 308 -33.23 -42.12 -44.96
CA HIS A 308 -33.72 -42.50 -46.28
C HIS A 308 -33.97 -43.97 -46.32
N THR A 309 -35.26 -44.31 -46.36
CA THR A 309 -35.75 -45.64 -46.70
C THR A 309 -35.59 -45.86 -48.20
N VAL A 310 -34.70 -46.79 -48.58
CA VAL A 310 -34.59 -47.25 -49.97
C VAL A 310 -35.48 -48.45 -50.13
N GLY A 311 -36.56 -48.26 -50.91
CA GLY A 311 -37.41 -49.35 -51.38
C GLY A 311 -36.78 -50.16 -52.47
N THR A 312 -36.69 -51.43 -52.29
CA THR A 312 -36.22 -52.44 -53.26
C THR A 312 -37.34 -52.68 -54.26
N THR A 313 -37.10 -52.40 -55.55
CA THR A 313 -37.98 -52.90 -56.63
C THR A 313 -37.13 -53.83 -57.47
N THR A 314 -37.55 -55.09 -57.41
CA THR A 314 -37.10 -56.17 -58.28
C THR A 314 -37.78 -56.04 -59.65
N LEU A 315 -37.03 -56.11 -60.76
CA LEU A 315 -37.54 -56.43 -62.08
C LEU A 315 -36.64 -57.42 -62.80
N VAL A 316 -37.27 -58.52 -63.17
CA VAL A 316 -36.86 -59.64 -63.95
C VAL A 316 -36.66 -59.19 -65.40
N SER A 317 -35.60 -59.59 -66.07
CA SER A 317 -35.40 -60.26 -67.34
C SER A 317 -33.95 -60.36 -67.68
#